data_96d31e2115a840d1f838b91530799a71
#
_entry.id   96d31e2115a840d1f838b91530799a71
#
_cell.length_a   1.000
_cell.length_b   1.000
_cell.length_c   1.000
_cell.angle_alpha   90.00
_cell.angle_beta   90.00
_cell.angle_gamma   90.00
#
_symmetry.space_group_name_H-M   'P 1'
#
loop_
_entity.id
_entity.type
_entity.pdbx_description
1 polymer ?
#
loop_
_entity_poly.entity_id
_entity_poly.type
_entity_poly.pdbx_seq_one_letter_code
_entity_poly.pdbx_strand_id
1 'polypeptide(L)'
;MSDMFPHNPLRFDARGLSASDQVKLYRQLLLPRLIEEKMMSQLRQGKISKWFSGMGQEAISVGVAAAMPEDQFIFPMHRNLGIFTTRNVPLDRLFAQFQGKDYGFTKGRDRSFHFGSREHRIVGIISPLGPQLGLADGVALAEKLDGTGGCSFVFTGDGGASEGDFHEAVNVAAVWQLPVIIGIENNAWGLSTPSEQQFRCAHFTDK
;
A
#
# COMPACT_ATOMS: atom_id res chain seq x y z
N MET A 1 -11.55 25.28 -4.80
CA MET A 1 -10.91 24.23 -3.97
C MET A 1 -11.92 23.33 -3.24
N SER A 2 -13.19 23.71 -3.12
CA SER A 2 -14.25 22.95 -2.40
C SER A 2 -14.95 21.87 -3.23
N ASP A 3 -14.74 21.78 -4.53
CA ASP A 3 -15.54 20.93 -5.42
C ASP A 3 -14.84 19.65 -5.89
N MET A 4 -13.58 19.44 -5.47
CA MET A 4 -12.81 18.27 -5.88
C MET A 4 -13.18 16.99 -5.10
N PHE A 5 -13.86 17.14 -3.98
CA PHE A 5 -14.45 16.05 -3.21
C PHE A 5 -15.91 16.42 -2.88
N PRO A 6 -16.88 16.03 -3.70
CA PRO A 6 -18.28 16.23 -3.33
C PRO A 6 -18.48 15.58 -1.96
N HIS A 7 -18.96 16.38 -1.00
CA HIS A 7 -19.37 15.89 0.32
C HIS A 7 -20.55 14.93 0.16
N ASN A 8 -20.23 13.73 -0.33
CA ASN A 8 -21.18 12.64 -0.28
C ASN A 8 -21.17 12.15 1.16
N PRO A 9 -22.26 12.31 1.93
CA PRO A 9 -22.30 11.83 3.30
C PRO A 9 -21.91 10.36 3.29
N LEU A 10 -20.90 9.97 4.11
CA LEU A 10 -20.48 8.59 4.25
C LEU A 10 -21.71 7.74 4.58
N ARG A 11 -22.11 6.92 3.63
CA ARG A 11 -23.17 5.95 3.82
C ARG A 11 -22.52 4.66 4.31
N PHE A 12 -22.79 4.32 5.55
CA PHE A 12 -22.37 3.03 6.09
C PHE A 12 -23.38 1.97 5.68
N ASP A 13 -22.94 1.03 4.85
CA ASP A 13 -23.70 -0.14 4.46
C ASP A 13 -22.97 -1.39 4.95
N ALA A 14 -23.48 -1.97 6.04
CA ALA A 14 -22.93 -3.20 6.60
C ALA A 14 -23.59 -4.46 6.03
N ARG A 15 -24.44 -4.34 4.99
CA ARG A 15 -25.10 -5.50 4.37
C ARG A 15 -24.04 -6.45 3.81
N GLY A 16 -24.10 -7.70 4.22
CA GLY A 16 -23.17 -8.75 3.84
C GLY A 16 -22.01 -8.98 4.82
N LEU A 17 -21.82 -8.11 5.83
CA LEU A 17 -20.81 -8.32 6.87
C LEU A 17 -21.49 -8.73 8.19
N SER A 18 -21.05 -9.86 8.76
CA SER A 18 -21.46 -10.25 10.09
C SER A 18 -20.93 -9.28 11.17
N ALA A 19 -21.52 -9.26 12.35
CA ALA A 19 -21.00 -8.47 13.47
C ALA A 19 -19.56 -8.85 13.83
N SER A 20 -19.20 -10.13 13.71
CA SER A 20 -17.83 -10.60 13.93
C SER A 20 -16.85 -10.04 12.89
N ASP A 21 -17.24 -9.98 11.62
CA ASP A 21 -16.40 -9.41 10.55
C ASP A 21 -16.20 -7.91 10.74
N GLN A 22 -17.26 -7.20 11.15
CA GLN A 22 -17.16 -5.77 11.46
C GLN A 22 -16.18 -5.51 12.63
N VAL A 23 -16.25 -6.31 13.70
CA VAL A 23 -15.31 -6.23 14.83
C VAL A 23 -13.88 -6.58 14.39
N LYS A 24 -13.73 -7.59 13.56
CA LYS A 24 -12.42 -7.97 12.99
C LYS A 24 -11.82 -6.81 12.18
N LEU A 25 -12.59 -6.25 11.24
CA LEU A 25 -12.15 -5.10 10.44
C LEU A 25 -11.83 -3.88 11.28
N TYR A 26 -12.65 -3.58 12.29
CA TYR A 26 -12.38 -2.49 13.21
C TYR A 26 -11.03 -2.66 13.95
N ARG A 27 -10.74 -3.86 14.43
CA ARG A 27 -9.45 -4.17 15.08
C ARG A 27 -8.29 -4.02 14.10
N GLN A 28 -8.45 -4.47 12.86
CA GLN A 28 -7.45 -4.33 11.80
C GLN A 28 -7.20 -2.87 11.43
N LEU A 29 -8.22 -2.00 11.48
CA LEU A 29 -8.09 -0.56 11.27
C LEU A 29 -7.45 0.16 12.47
N LEU A 30 -7.80 -0.26 13.68
CA LEU A 30 -7.31 0.36 14.91
C LEU A 30 -5.82 0.10 15.13
N LEU A 31 -5.34 -1.10 14.84
CA LEU A 31 -3.96 -1.50 15.10
C LEU A 31 -2.93 -0.61 14.36
N PRO A 32 -3.00 -0.41 13.04
CA PRO A 32 -2.08 0.49 12.35
C PRO A 32 -2.20 1.94 12.86
N ARG A 33 -3.39 2.44 13.21
CA ARG A 33 -3.56 3.76 13.81
C ARG A 33 -2.76 3.91 15.12
N LEU A 34 -2.86 2.95 16.02
CA LEU A 34 -2.12 2.97 17.29
C LEU A 34 -0.59 2.90 17.08
N ILE A 35 -0.16 2.13 16.08
CA ILE A 35 1.26 2.07 15.70
C ILE A 35 1.71 3.42 15.12
N GLU A 36 0.93 4.03 14.23
CA GLU A 36 1.23 5.36 13.67
C GLU A 36 1.42 6.42 14.77
N GLU A 37 0.51 6.49 15.72
CA GLU A 37 0.61 7.41 16.87
C GLU A 37 1.88 7.16 17.67
N LYS A 38 2.23 5.89 17.91
CA LYS A 38 3.44 5.50 18.61
C LYS A 38 4.69 5.91 17.82
N MET A 39 4.71 5.68 16.52
CA MET A 39 5.86 6.01 15.67
C MET A 39 6.06 7.52 15.55
N MET A 40 4.98 8.31 15.45
CA MET A 40 5.06 9.76 15.49
C MET A 40 5.62 10.28 16.81
N SER A 41 5.25 9.64 17.92
CA SER A 41 5.85 9.97 19.24
C SER A 41 7.34 9.65 19.28
N GLN A 42 7.77 8.51 18.74
CA GLN A 42 9.18 8.12 18.69
C GLN A 42 10.01 9.04 17.77
N LEU A 43 9.42 9.48 16.65
CA LEU A 43 10.05 10.44 15.75
C LEU A 43 10.33 11.77 16.47
N ARG A 44 9.32 12.30 17.20
CA ARG A 44 9.48 13.54 18.00
C ARG A 44 10.52 13.41 19.12
N GLN A 45 10.74 12.19 19.62
CA GLN A 45 11.76 11.90 20.64
C GLN A 45 13.15 11.62 20.04
N GLY A 46 13.29 11.67 18.71
CA GLY A 46 14.56 11.36 18.03
C GLY A 46 14.97 9.88 18.08
N LYS A 47 14.05 8.97 18.46
CA LYS A 47 14.32 7.53 18.53
C LYS A 47 14.30 6.85 17.16
N ILE A 48 13.67 7.47 16.18
CA ILE A 48 13.71 7.12 14.77
C ILE A 48 13.99 8.38 13.96
N SER A 49 14.67 8.22 12.83
CA SER A 49 15.12 9.35 12.02
C SER A 49 14.08 9.81 10.98
N LYS A 50 13.17 8.93 10.57
CA LYS A 50 12.21 9.18 9.50
C LYS A 50 10.99 8.30 9.63
N TRP A 51 9.83 8.89 9.39
CA TRP A 51 8.55 8.19 9.31
C TRP A 51 7.65 8.83 8.26
N PHE A 52 7.07 8.05 7.37
CA PHE A 52 6.05 8.49 6.44
C PHE A 52 4.70 7.98 6.94
N SER A 53 3.95 8.84 7.57
CA SER A 53 2.67 8.46 8.14
C SER A 53 1.63 8.12 7.07
N GLY A 54 0.92 7.02 7.28
CA GLY A 54 -0.29 6.63 6.55
C GLY A 54 -1.57 6.97 7.31
N MET A 55 -1.48 7.80 8.34
CA MET A 55 -2.62 8.16 9.19
C MET A 55 -3.74 8.79 8.35
N GLY A 56 -4.95 8.26 8.49
CA GLY A 56 -6.12 8.64 7.69
C GLY A 56 -6.31 7.81 6.40
N GLN A 57 -5.34 6.97 6.03
CA GLN A 57 -5.39 6.10 4.85
C GLN A 57 -5.48 4.61 5.22
N GLU A 58 -5.69 4.28 6.49
CA GLU A 58 -5.71 2.90 6.98
C GLU A 58 -6.74 2.03 6.28
N ALA A 59 -7.90 2.59 5.95
CA ALA A 59 -8.98 1.85 5.31
C ALA A 59 -8.60 1.28 3.94
N ILE A 60 -7.76 1.99 3.18
CA ILE A 60 -7.28 1.53 1.87
C ILE A 60 -6.39 0.30 2.06
N SER A 61 -5.34 0.42 2.86
CA SER A 61 -4.35 -0.65 3.06
C SER A 61 -4.95 -1.89 3.76
N VAL A 62 -5.78 -1.67 4.78
CA VAL A 62 -6.47 -2.75 5.50
C VAL A 62 -7.52 -3.42 4.62
N GLY A 63 -8.32 -2.63 3.90
CA GLY A 63 -9.37 -3.15 3.02
C GLY A 63 -8.82 -4.04 1.92
N VAL A 64 -7.74 -3.62 1.26
CA VAL A 64 -7.07 -4.42 0.23
C VAL A 64 -6.48 -5.71 0.85
N ALA A 65 -5.74 -5.59 1.96
CA ALA A 65 -5.12 -6.76 2.57
C ALA A 65 -6.14 -7.76 3.14
N ALA A 66 -7.31 -7.30 3.57
CA ALA A 66 -8.39 -8.15 4.04
C ALA A 66 -9.18 -8.82 2.90
N ALA A 67 -9.24 -8.19 1.73
CA ALA A 67 -9.95 -8.70 0.55
C ALA A 67 -9.08 -9.63 -0.30
N MET A 68 -7.76 -9.41 -0.33
CA MET A 68 -6.84 -10.24 -1.10
C MET A 68 -6.60 -11.59 -0.40
N PRO A 69 -6.66 -12.71 -1.13
CA PRO A 69 -6.26 -14.02 -0.60
C PRO A 69 -4.85 -14.00 0.00
N GLU A 70 -4.62 -14.79 1.04
CA GLU A 70 -3.35 -14.78 1.79
C GLU A 70 -2.16 -15.27 0.96
N ASP A 71 -2.40 -16.09 -0.05
CA ASP A 71 -1.38 -16.61 -0.98
C ASP A 71 -1.04 -15.68 -2.14
N GLN A 72 -1.77 -14.58 -2.30
CA GLN A 72 -1.56 -13.59 -3.35
C GLN A 72 -0.59 -12.49 -2.92
N PHE A 73 0.24 -12.03 -3.86
CA PHE A 73 1.23 -10.99 -3.57
C PHE A 73 0.64 -9.59 -3.55
N ILE A 74 1.06 -8.81 -2.55
CA ILE A 74 0.76 -7.38 -2.44
C ILE A 74 2.08 -6.59 -2.46
N PHE A 75 2.09 -5.52 -3.26
CA PHE A 75 3.19 -4.58 -3.39
C PHE A 75 2.79 -3.26 -2.71
N PRO A 76 3.11 -3.08 -1.43
CA PRO A 76 2.74 -1.87 -0.69
C PRO A 76 3.59 -0.67 -1.08
N MET A 77 3.14 0.51 -0.65
CA MET A 77 3.95 1.72 -0.53
C MET A 77 4.38 1.96 0.92
N HIS A 78 5.20 2.99 1.11
CA HIS A 78 5.76 3.39 2.40
C HIS A 78 4.73 3.92 3.42
N ARG A 79 3.44 4.00 3.09
CA ARG A 79 2.33 4.41 3.96
C ARG A 79 1.36 3.27 4.27
N ASN A 80 1.55 2.10 3.68
CA ASN A 80 0.59 1.01 3.77
C ASN A 80 0.85 0.07 4.96
N LEU A 81 1.03 0.64 6.16
CA LEU A 81 1.24 -0.15 7.39
C LEU A 81 0.13 -1.19 7.61
N GLY A 82 -1.10 -0.85 7.24
CA GLY A 82 -2.25 -1.75 7.36
C GLY A 82 -2.10 -3.08 6.62
N ILE A 83 -1.31 -3.14 5.54
CA ILE A 83 -1.02 -4.41 4.84
C ILE A 83 -0.22 -5.35 5.74
N PHE A 84 0.84 -4.83 6.37
CA PHE A 84 1.72 -5.63 7.24
C PHE A 84 0.96 -6.14 8.46
N THR A 85 0.15 -5.30 9.09
CA THR A 85 -0.62 -5.69 10.28
C THR A 85 -1.76 -6.64 9.95
N THR A 86 -2.47 -6.45 8.84
CA THR A 86 -3.56 -7.33 8.40
C THR A 86 -3.06 -8.70 7.95
N ARG A 87 -1.85 -8.76 7.36
CA ARG A 87 -1.14 -9.99 7.00
C ARG A 87 -0.40 -10.63 8.19
N ASN A 88 -0.66 -10.17 9.43
CA ASN A 88 -0.12 -10.73 10.67
C ASN A 88 1.42 -10.76 10.74
N VAL A 89 2.10 -9.78 10.11
CA VAL A 89 3.55 -9.64 10.29
C VAL A 89 3.86 -9.38 11.77
N PRO A 90 4.78 -10.15 12.41
CA PRO A 90 5.05 -10.03 13.84
C PRO A 90 5.43 -8.60 14.24
N LEU A 91 4.72 -8.04 15.24
CA LEU A 91 4.86 -6.63 15.63
C LEU A 91 6.23 -6.33 16.22
N ASP A 92 6.79 -7.24 17.00
CA ASP A 92 8.14 -7.12 17.58
C ASP A 92 9.20 -6.98 16.49
N ARG A 93 9.06 -7.75 15.42
CA ARG A 93 9.96 -7.70 14.26
C ARG A 93 9.72 -6.43 13.41
N LEU A 94 8.47 -5.99 13.26
CA LEU A 94 8.14 -4.71 12.63
C LEU A 94 8.75 -3.53 13.40
N PHE A 95 8.57 -3.48 14.72
CA PHE A 95 9.16 -2.43 15.53
C PHE A 95 10.70 -2.47 15.52
N ALA A 96 11.31 -3.66 15.50
CA ALA A 96 12.73 -3.79 15.32
C ALA A 96 13.21 -3.23 13.98
N GLN A 97 12.47 -3.50 12.89
CA GLN A 97 12.73 -2.93 11.57
C GLN A 97 12.63 -1.41 11.58
N PHE A 98 11.56 -0.86 12.15
CA PHE A 98 11.33 0.59 12.21
C PHE A 98 12.39 1.35 13.00
N GLN A 99 12.99 0.69 13.99
CA GLN A 99 14.05 1.25 14.82
C GLN A 99 15.47 0.91 14.32
N GLY A 100 15.61 0.23 13.19
CA GLY A 100 16.92 -0.16 12.64
C GLY A 100 17.67 -1.17 13.49
N LYS A 101 16.96 -2.09 14.18
CA LYS A 101 17.56 -3.12 15.01
C LYS A 101 17.93 -4.37 14.21
N ASP A 102 18.89 -5.14 14.71
CA ASP A 102 19.35 -6.38 14.07
C ASP A 102 18.24 -7.44 13.93
N TYR A 103 17.29 -7.47 14.85
CA TYR A 103 16.13 -8.38 14.79
C TYR A 103 15.12 -8.02 13.67
N GLY A 104 15.21 -6.82 13.09
CA GLY A 104 14.40 -6.41 11.93
C GLY A 104 14.67 -7.25 10.68
N PHE A 105 13.79 -7.14 9.70
CA PHE A 105 13.88 -7.89 8.43
C PHE A 105 15.18 -7.65 7.67
N THR A 106 15.71 -6.44 7.74
CA THR A 106 16.93 -6.02 7.03
C THR A 106 18.14 -5.88 7.95
N LYS A 107 18.02 -6.30 9.22
CA LYS A 107 19.09 -6.20 10.22
C LYS A 107 19.65 -4.79 10.36
N GLY A 108 18.76 -3.78 10.34
CA GLY A 108 19.11 -2.37 10.43
C GLY A 108 19.75 -1.75 9.20
N ARG A 109 19.82 -2.47 8.07
CA ARG A 109 20.49 -1.99 6.85
C ARG A 109 19.60 -1.11 5.98
N ASP A 110 18.28 -1.13 6.19
CA ASP A 110 17.33 -0.42 5.35
C ASP A 110 16.29 0.33 6.18
N ARG A 111 15.51 1.16 5.48
CA ARG A 111 14.49 2.04 6.07
C ARG A 111 13.26 1.27 6.51
N SER A 112 12.35 1.96 7.21
CA SER A 112 11.19 1.37 7.89
C SER A 112 10.38 0.38 7.05
N PHE A 113 10.04 0.72 5.81
CA PHE A 113 9.20 -0.15 4.95
C PHE A 113 9.97 -0.78 3.79
N HIS A 114 11.30 -0.59 3.69
CA HIS A 114 12.12 -1.15 2.61
C HIS A 114 12.47 -2.61 2.90
N PHE A 115 11.46 -3.45 3.02
CA PHE A 115 11.62 -4.87 3.19
C PHE A 115 10.41 -5.61 2.63
N GLY A 116 10.62 -6.86 2.24
CA GLY A 116 9.56 -7.78 1.86
C GLY A 116 9.46 -8.95 2.82
N SER A 117 8.38 -9.70 2.72
CA SER A 117 8.18 -10.95 3.44
C SER A 117 7.49 -11.96 2.54
N ARG A 118 8.26 -12.94 2.07
CA ARG A 118 7.71 -14.02 1.23
C ARG A 118 6.66 -14.84 1.99
N GLU A 119 6.88 -15.04 3.28
CA GLU A 119 5.95 -15.74 4.17
C GLU A 119 4.57 -15.06 4.20
N HIS A 120 4.55 -13.72 4.23
CA HIS A 120 3.33 -12.93 4.26
C HIS A 120 2.89 -12.44 2.87
N ARG A 121 3.53 -12.92 1.79
CA ARG A 121 3.24 -12.50 0.42
C ARG A 121 3.28 -10.98 0.22
N ILE A 122 4.23 -10.32 0.85
CA ILE A 122 4.49 -8.89 0.73
C ILE A 122 5.79 -8.70 -0.03
N VAL A 123 5.75 -7.99 -1.17
CA VAL A 123 6.94 -7.62 -1.92
C VAL A 123 7.48 -6.29 -1.40
N GLY A 124 8.78 -6.26 -1.16
CA GLY A 124 9.43 -5.08 -0.58
C GLY A 124 9.35 -3.85 -1.47
N ILE A 125 9.22 -2.70 -0.83
CA ILE A 125 9.28 -1.40 -1.49
C ILE A 125 10.73 -1.10 -1.86
N ILE A 126 10.92 -0.46 -3.01
CA ILE A 126 12.14 0.21 -3.39
C ILE A 126 11.94 1.73 -3.35
N SER A 127 13.02 2.49 -3.13
CA SER A 127 12.92 3.95 -2.99
C SER A 127 12.42 4.69 -4.23
N PRO A 128 12.83 4.34 -5.46
CA PRO A 128 12.21 4.89 -6.67
C PRO A 128 10.74 4.51 -6.76
N LEU A 129 9.87 5.50 -7.01
CA LEU A 129 8.45 5.27 -7.27
C LEU A 129 8.30 4.79 -8.73
N GLY A 130 7.33 3.92 -8.97
CA GLY A 130 7.05 3.40 -10.32
C GLY A 130 7.53 1.98 -10.56
N PRO A 131 8.82 1.62 -10.39
CA PRO A 131 9.35 0.29 -10.74
C PRO A 131 8.61 -0.90 -10.10
N GLN A 132 7.98 -0.73 -8.94
CA GLN A 132 7.15 -1.79 -8.34
C GLN A 132 5.97 -2.22 -9.21
N LEU A 133 5.51 -1.36 -10.12
CA LEU A 133 4.42 -1.68 -11.05
C LEU A 133 4.86 -2.75 -12.04
N GLY A 134 6.03 -2.57 -12.67
CA GLY A 134 6.61 -3.59 -13.56
C GLY A 134 6.96 -4.89 -12.83
N LEU A 135 7.39 -4.81 -11.55
CA LEU A 135 7.60 -6.02 -10.74
C LEU A 135 6.29 -6.78 -10.49
N ALA A 136 5.19 -6.05 -10.25
CA ALA A 136 3.87 -6.65 -10.10
C ALA A 136 3.37 -7.31 -11.39
N ASP A 137 3.63 -6.68 -12.54
CA ASP A 137 3.37 -7.28 -13.85
C ASP A 137 4.14 -8.59 -14.04
N GLY A 138 5.41 -8.62 -13.62
CA GLY A 138 6.22 -9.83 -13.66
C GLY A 138 5.66 -10.97 -12.82
N VAL A 139 5.19 -10.66 -11.60
CA VAL A 139 4.51 -11.66 -10.74
C VAL A 139 3.20 -12.10 -11.36
N ALA A 140 2.38 -11.17 -11.86
CA ALA A 140 1.13 -11.48 -12.53
C ALA A 140 1.34 -12.34 -13.80
N LEU A 141 2.43 -12.11 -14.53
CA LEU A 141 2.80 -12.95 -15.66
C LEU A 141 3.13 -14.39 -15.21
N ALA A 142 3.87 -14.54 -14.12
CA ALA A 142 4.16 -15.87 -13.56
C ALA A 142 2.87 -16.60 -13.15
N GLU A 143 1.96 -15.92 -12.43
CA GLU A 143 0.65 -16.49 -12.06
C GLU A 143 -0.16 -16.93 -13.29
N LYS A 144 -0.13 -16.13 -14.35
CA LYS A 144 -0.79 -16.45 -15.63
C LYS A 144 -0.17 -17.67 -16.32
N LEU A 145 1.16 -17.73 -16.40
CA LEU A 145 1.89 -18.85 -17.04
C LEU A 145 1.73 -20.16 -16.27
N ASP A 146 1.73 -20.08 -14.94
CA ASP A 146 1.54 -21.23 -14.05
C ASP A 146 0.07 -21.66 -13.96
N GLY A 147 -0.87 -20.88 -14.48
CA GLY A 147 -2.31 -21.18 -14.48
C GLY A 147 -2.92 -21.25 -13.09
N THR A 148 -2.37 -20.54 -12.12
CA THR A 148 -2.82 -20.58 -10.72
C THR A 148 -4.19 -19.94 -10.50
N GLY A 149 -4.62 -19.04 -11.42
CA GLY A 149 -5.79 -18.20 -11.25
C GLY A 149 -5.59 -17.06 -10.26
N GLY A 150 -4.36 -16.89 -9.78
CA GLY A 150 -3.96 -15.81 -8.87
C GLY A 150 -3.84 -14.45 -9.55
N CYS A 151 -3.75 -13.40 -8.70
CA CYS A 151 -3.45 -12.04 -9.15
C CYS A 151 -2.47 -11.35 -8.20
N SER A 152 -1.87 -10.27 -8.64
CA SER A 152 -1.09 -9.38 -7.78
C SER A 152 -1.80 -8.05 -7.57
N PHE A 153 -1.60 -7.43 -6.42
CA PHE A 153 -2.05 -6.08 -6.14
C PHE A 153 -0.85 -5.17 -5.90
N VAL A 154 -0.78 -4.05 -6.62
CA VAL A 154 0.30 -3.08 -6.45
C VAL A 154 -0.25 -1.69 -6.16
N PHE A 155 0.36 -1.03 -5.18
CA PHE A 155 0.04 0.35 -4.85
C PHE A 155 1.00 1.33 -5.53
N THR A 156 0.45 2.47 -5.94
CA THR A 156 1.20 3.68 -6.27
C THR A 156 0.47 4.91 -5.75
N GLY A 157 1.13 6.06 -5.70
CA GLY A 157 0.52 7.34 -5.37
C GLY A 157 0.15 8.13 -6.62
N ASP A 158 -0.56 9.25 -6.44
CA ASP A 158 -0.84 10.22 -7.51
C ASP A 158 0.44 10.73 -8.17
N GLY A 159 1.51 11.00 -7.39
CA GLY A 159 2.82 11.35 -7.93
C GLY A 159 3.46 10.23 -8.73
N GLY A 160 3.44 8.99 -8.22
CA GLY A 160 3.97 7.83 -8.92
C GLY A 160 3.20 7.50 -10.21
N ALA A 161 1.90 7.82 -10.28
CA ALA A 161 1.10 7.66 -11.48
C ALA A 161 1.43 8.68 -12.59
N SER A 162 2.36 9.61 -12.35
CA SER A 162 2.89 10.54 -13.35
C SER A 162 4.27 10.15 -13.87
N GLU A 163 4.85 9.08 -13.32
CA GLU A 163 6.12 8.51 -13.81
C GLU A 163 5.91 7.68 -15.08
N GLY A 164 6.97 7.57 -15.90
CA GLY A 164 6.95 6.76 -17.12
C GLY A 164 6.60 5.29 -16.84
N ASP A 165 7.18 4.72 -15.80
CA ASP A 165 6.97 3.34 -15.37
C ASP A 165 5.48 3.00 -15.17
N PHE A 166 4.67 3.96 -14.73
CA PHE A 166 3.21 3.75 -14.59
C PHE A 166 2.56 3.47 -15.94
N HIS A 167 2.84 4.30 -16.93
CA HIS A 167 2.24 4.17 -18.26
C HIS A 167 2.74 2.92 -18.98
N GLU A 168 4.01 2.57 -18.81
CA GLU A 168 4.59 1.36 -19.37
C GLU A 168 3.98 0.11 -18.75
N ALA A 169 3.87 0.04 -17.43
CA ALA A 169 3.29 -1.10 -16.73
C ALA A 169 1.80 -1.29 -17.08
N VAL A 170 1.00 -0.22 -17.05
CA VAL A 170 -0.42 -0.29 -17.44
C VAL A 170 -0.58 -0.81 -18.88
N ASN A 171 0.27 -0.34 -19.79
CA ASN A 171 0.25 -0.81 -21.17
C ASN A 171 0.65 -2.29 -21.30
N VAL A 172 1.70 -2.73 -20.62
CA VAL A 172 2.14 -4.13 -20.61
C VAL A 172 1.06 -5.02 -20.03
N ALA A 173 0.49 -4.64 -18.87
CA ALA A 173 -0.59 -5.37 -18.23
C ALA A 173 -1.80 -5.55 -19.16
N ALA A 174 -2.18 -4.49 -19.87
CA ALA A 174 -3.29 -4.54 -20.83
C ALA A 174 -2.98 -5.42 -22.05
N VAL A 175 -1.83 -5.22 -22.70
CA VAL A 175 -1.43 -5.97 -23.91
C VAL A 175 -1.30 -7.46 -23.62
N TRP A 176 -0.72 -7.82 -22.49
CA TRP A 176 -0.52 -9.21 -22.10
C TRP A 176 -1.66 -9.78 -21.25
N GLN A 177 -2.69 -8.98 -20.98
CA GLN A 177 -3.86 -9.39 -20.18
C GLN A 177 -3.42 -10.02 -18.84
N LEU A 178 -2.58 -9.29 -18.10
CA LEU A 178 -2.02 -9.76 -16.84
C LEU A 178 -3.04 -9.62 -15.70
N PRO A 179 -3.10 -10.60 -14.78
CA PRO A 179 -3.95 -10.52 -13.59
C PRO A 179 -3.32 -9.61 -12.52
N VAL A 180 -3.20 -8.32 -12.80
CA VAL A 180 -2.68 -7.31 -11.88
C VAL A 180 -3.74 -6.26 -11.58
N ILE A 181 -3.82 -5.86 -10.31
CA ILE A 181 -4.68 -4.76 -9.85
C ILE A 181 -3.78 -3.62 -9.41
N ILE A 182 -3.94 -2.46 -10.02
CA ILE A 182 -3.17 -1.26 -9.70
C ILE A 182 -4.04 -0.32 -8.86
N GLY A 183 -3.66 -0.12 -7.60
CA GLY A 183 -4.30 0.82 -6.68
C GLY A 183 -3.58 2.15 -6.64
N ILE A 184 -4.26 3.26 -6.93
CA ILE A 184 -3.69 4.61 -6.87
C ILE A 184 -4.22 5.31 -5.62
N GLU A 185 -3.35 5.58 -4.66
CA GLU A 185 -3.66 6.39 -3.48
C GLU A 185 -3.48 7.87 -3.81
N ASN A 186 -4.60 8.56 -4.03
CA ASN A 186 -4.59 9.99 -4.33
C ASN A 186 -4.74 10.80 -3.04
N ASN A 187 -3.65 11.32 -2.53
CA ASN A 187 -3.65 12.26 -1.42
C ASN A 187 -3.52 13.73 -1.90
N ALA A 188 -3.66 13.95 -3.21
CA ALA A 188 -3.58 15.22 -3.91
C ALA A 188 -2.18 15.87 -3.95
N TRP A 189 -1.12 15.17 -3.50
CA TRP A 189 0.23 15.73 -3.42
C TRP A 189 1.31 14.70 -3.76
N GLY A 190 2.04 14.92 -4.84
CA GLY A 190 3.29 14.24 -5.14
C GLY A 190 4.47 15.04 -4.57
N LEU A 191 4.90 14.77 -3.33
CA LEU A 191 5.84 15.58 -2.56
C LEU A 191 5.33 17.01 -2.39
N SER A 192 5.88 17.97 -3.14
CA SER A 192 5.51 19.38 -3.11
C SER A 192 4.65 19.83 -4.31
N THR A 193 4.29 18.90 -5.19
CA THR A 193 3.52 19.18 -6.40
C THR A 193 2.07 18.72 -6.24
N PRO A 194 1.08 19.62 -6.29
CA PRO A 194 -0.31 19.24 -6.21
C PRO A 194 -0.74 18.46 -7.47
N SER A 195 -1.72 17.54 -7.32
CA SER A 195 -2.16 16.66 -8.41
C SER A 195 -2.62 17.42 -9.65
N GLU A 196 -3.24 18.59 -9.51
CA GLU A 196 -3.68 19.45 -10.60
C GLU A 196 -2.55 19.97 -11.50
N GLN A 197 -1.31 19.95 -11.00
CA GLN A 197 -0.09 20.28 -11.75
C GLN A 197 0.62 19.08 -12.33
N GLN A 198 0.18 17.87 -11.99
CA GLN A 198 0.84 16.63 -12.41
C GLN A 198 0.18 16.00 -13.65
N PHE A 199 -1.14 16.12 -13.79
CA PHE A 199 -1.88 15.52 -14.90
C PHE A 199 -3.13 16.33 -15.25
N ARG A 200 -3.66 16.14 -16.49
CA ARG A 200 -4.77 16.88 -17.03
C ARG A 200 -6.11 16.13 -16.99
N CYS A 201 -6.09 14.80 -16.96
CA CYS A 201 -7.30 13.98 -16.95
C CYS A 201 -8.09 14.16 -15.65
N ALA A 202 -9.41 13.96 -15.71
CA ALA A 202 -10.29 14.09 -14.53
C ALA A 202 -10.13 12.89 -13.58
N HIS A 203 -9.92 11.70 -14.12
CA HIS A 203 -9.76 10.47 -13.36
C HIS A 203 -8.48 9.75 -13.78
N PHE A 204 -7.86 9.02 -12.84
CA PHE A 204 -6.66 8.22 -13.14
C PHE A 204 -6.93 7.10 -14.14
N THR A 205 -8.18 6.65 -14.22
CA THR A 205 -8.62 5.67 -15.22
C THR A 205 -8.66 6.21 -16.64
N ASP A 206 -8.49 7.51 -16.83
CA ASP A 206 -8.47 8.18 -18.13
C ASP A 206 -7.03 8.35 -18.65
N LYS A 207 -6.03 7.94 -17.86
CA LYS A 207 -4.63 7.93 -18.24
C LYS A 207 -4.32 6.69 -19.08
#